data_c373836c5c5e2e03b6d9b8649ab6e202
#
_entry.id   c373836c5c5e2e03b6d9b8649ab6e202
#
_cell.length_a   1.000
_cell.length_b   1.000
_cell.length_c   1.000
_cell.angle_alpha   90.00
_cell.angle_beta   90.00
_cell.angle_gamma   90.00
#
_symmetry.space_group_name_H-M   'P 1'
#
loop_
_entity.id
_entity.type
_entity.pdbx_description
1 polymer ?
#
loop_
_entity_poly.entity_id
_entity_poly.type
_entity_poly.pdbx_seq_one_letter_code
_entity_poly.pdbx_strand_id
1 'polypeptide(L)'
;MNYEQAMEYIHAVQWAGHKPGLSRTRTLLAALGDPHKRLRFVHVAGTNGKGSTAAMLASCLQAAGYRVGLFTSPFINRFNERIQVDGQQIPDEELVQLVERVQPAADAMTDVPTEFEIITALGMLYFARKQCDIVVLEVGLGGTLDSTNVIENPECAVITALGMDHVRELGPTLADIAAAKAGIIKPGCPVVSYGGVPEADAVIRQVAAEQNAPLTEVDFHKLQIDGGDLDAVTFDFDGLDGVHLPLIGSYQPRNAAVAITTLRVLRAKGWNVPESAIRTGLETVQWPGRFELLRHAPAFLLDGSHNAHGMRATVQSLKDRFPGEKFVFLVSIMADKDVDEMLHLLAPLAKQFVTVAAHTPRAMPAETLAEHIRAYGCPAEAAGSIEAGVARAMELGGTGPVCALGTLYFSGDVRQAFAAQTKG
;
A
#
# COMPACT_ATOMS: atom_id res chain seq x y z
N MET A 1 -6.57 -29.08 6.27
CA MET A 1 -5.71 -28.37 7.26
C MET A 1 -6.54 -27.31 8.02
N ASN A 2 -6.02 -26.77 9.14
CA ASN A 2 -6.61 -25.59 9.79
C ASN A 2 -5.94 -24.30 9.28
N TYR A 3 -6.42 -23.13 9.76
CA TYR A 3 -5.89 -21.81 9.33
C TYR A 3 -4.40 -21.64 9.71
N GLU A 4 -3.99 -22.04 10.91
CA GLU A 4 -2.59 -21.94 11.36
C GLU A 4 -1.66 -22.76 10.46
N GLN A 5 -2.04 -24.00 10.14
CA GLN A 5 -1.28 -24.86 9.22
C GLN A 5 -1.21 -24.29 7.79
N ALA A 6 -2.28 -23.63 7.34
CA ALA A 6 -2.27 -22.95 6.05
C ALA A 6 -1.29 -21.75 6.04
N MET A 7 -1.27 -20.98 7.13
CA MET A 7 -0.33 -19.88 7.29
C MET A 7 1.12 -20.38 7.40
N GLU A 8 1.36 -21.44 8.18
CA GLU A 8 2.68 -22.09 8.25
C GLU A 8 3.17 -22.54 6.86
N TYR A 9 2.30 -23.16 6.06
CA TYR A 9 2.65 -23.54 4.69
C TYR A 9 3.04 -22.33 3.84
N ILE A 10 2.23 -21.26 3.84
CA ILE A 10 2.50 -20.05 3.05
C ILE A 10 3.85 -19.44 3.47
N HIS A 11 4.12 -19.34 4.77
CA HIS A 11 5.34 -18.70 5.29
C HIS A 11 6.56 -19.62 5.31
N ALA A 12 6.39 -20.96 5.33
CA ALA A 12 7.48 -21.94 5.32
C ALA A 12 8.23 -21.96 3.98
N VAL A 13 7.61 -21.50 2.91
CA VAL A 13 8.31 -21.24 1.66
C VAL A 13 9.20 -20.02 1.87
N GLN A 14 10.25 -20.26 2.67
CA GLN A 14 11.18 -19.23 3.06
C GLN A 14 11.67 -18.47 1.84
N TRP A 15 11.85 -17.21 2.05
CA TRP A 15 12.61 -16.27 1.25
C TRP A 15 14.00 -16.84 0.91
N ALA A 16 14.04 -17.82 0.02
CA ALA A 16 15.29 -18.34 -0.56
C ALA A 16 15.89 -17.30 -1.52
N GLY A 17 16.00 -16.04 -1.04
CA GLY A 17 16.46 -14.91 -1.83
C GLY A 17 15.43 -14.42 -2.86
N HIS A 18 15.58 -13.17 -3.30
CA HIS A 18 14.80 -12.63 -4.42
C HIS A 18 15.13 -13.44 -5.69
N LYS A 19 14.19 -14.24 -6.15
CA LYS A 19 14.30 -15.00 -7.42
C LYS A 19 13.45 -14.28 -8.48
N PRO A 20 14.00 -13.32 -9.22
CA PRO A 20 13.24 -12.58 -10.22
C PRO A 20 12.79 -13.51 -11.35
N GLY A 21 11.59 -13.30 -11.87
CA GLY A 21 11.06 -14.03 -13.01
C GLY A 21 9.62 -14.45 -12.86
N LEU A 22 8.89 -14.57 -13.97
CA LEU A 22 7.48 -14.93 -14.02
C LEU A 22 7.22 -16.40 -14.30
N SER A 23 8.27 -17.20 -14.60
CA SER A 23 8.12 -18.60 -15.03
C SER A 23 7.45 -19.46 -13.96
N ARG A 24 7.86 -19.36 -12.70
CA ARG A 24 7.27 -20.12 -11.59
C ARG A 24 5.80 -19.81 -11.40
N THR A 25 5.45 -18.51 -11.36
CA THR A 25 4.05 -18.05 -11.23
C THR A 25 3.21 -18.57 -12.40
N ARG A 26 3.72 -18.49 -13.63
CA ARG A 26 3.03 -19.03 -14.81
C ARG A 26 2.84 -20.54 -14.74
N THR A 27 3.88 -21.28 -14.35
CA THR A 27 3.81 -22.75 -14.19
C THR A 27 2.78 -23.11 -13.13
N LEU A 28 2.79 -22.46 -11.98
CA LEU A 28 1.82 -22.69 -10.90
C LEU A 28 0.39 -22.39 -11.36
N LEU A 29 0.16 -21.22 -11.97
CA LEU A 29 -1.17 -20.85 -12.47
C LEU A 29 -1.67 -21.79 -13.58
N ALA A 30 -0.79 -22.26 -14.46
CA ALA A 30 -1.15 -23.25 -15.48
C ALA A 30 -1.60 -24.56 -14.85
N ALA A 31 -0.86 -25.07 -13.83
CA ALA A 31 -1.27 -26.26 -13.06
C ALA A 31 -2.60 -26.09 -12.34
N LEU A 32 -2.99 -24.84 -12.02
CA LEU A 32 -4.26 -24.49 -11.39
C LEU A 32 -5.38 -24.16 -12.38
N GLY A 33 -5.13 -24.29 -13.69
CA GLY A 33 -6.10 -24.06 -14.76
C GLY A 33 -6.23 -22.61 -15.20
N ASP A 34 -5.16 -21.83 -15.09
CA ASP A 34 -5.04 -20.44 -15.55
C ASP A 34 -6.18 -19.51 -15.08
N PRO A 35 -6.50 -19.45 -13.77
CA PRO A 35 -7.66 -18.70 -13.29
C PRO A 35 -7.61 -17.22 -13.67
N HIS A 36 -6.42 -16.62 -13.75
CA HIS A 36 -6.19 -15.23 -14.10
C HIS A 36 -6.66 -14.87 -15.52
N LYS A 37 -6.68 -15.81 -16.45
CA LYS A 37 -7.10 -15.56 -17.85
C LYS A 37 -8.60 -15.26 -18.00
N ARG A 38 -9.40 -15.51 -16.95
CA ARG A 38 -10.85 -15.23 -16.94
C ARG A 38 -11.20 -13.93 -16.24
N LEU A 39 -10.21 -13.22 -15.72
CA LEU A 39 -10.36 -12.00 -14.93
C LEU A 39 -9.96 -10.77 -15.74
N ARG A 40 -10.50 -9.62 -15.37
CA ARG A 40 -10.10 -8.31 -15.86
C ARG A 40 -9.41 -7.54 -14.74
N PHE A 41 -8.41 -6.74 -15.08
CA PHE A 41 -7.54 -6.14 -14.07
C PHE A 41 -7.34 -4.63 -14.29
N VAL A 42 -7.32 -3.89 -13.17
CA VAL A 42 -6.58 -2.63 -13.07
C VAL A 42 -5.29 -2.94 -12.33
N HIS A 43 -4.15 -2.76 -12.97
CA HIS A 43 -2.85 -3.13 -12.42
C HIS A 43 -2.15 -1.89 -11.86
N VAL A 44 -1.82 -1.88 -10.57
CA VAL A 44 -1.34 -0.69 -9.87
C VAL A 44 0.09 -0.88 -9.39
N ALA A 45 1.04 -0.15 -9.97
CA ALA A 45 2.44 -0.05 -9.53
C ALA A 45 2.75 1.36 -9.02
N GLY A 46 3.89 1.52 -8.36
CA GLY A 46 4.37 2.79 -7.84
C GLY A 46 5.28 2.60 -6.64
N THR A 47 5.87 3.67 -6.14
CA THR A 47 6.62 3.62 -4.88
C THR A 47 5.67 3.81 -3.71
N ASN A 48 4.95 4.91 -3.66
CA ASN A 48 3.98 5.23 -2.63
C ASN A 48 2.57 5.45 -3.22
N GLY A 49 1.53 5.29 -2.41
CA GLY A 49 0.15 5.52 -2.83
C GLY A 49 -0.54 4.33 -3.50
N LYS A 50 0.15 3.23 -3.82
CA LYS A 50 -0.43 2.04 -4.48
C LYS A 50 -1.69 1.54 -3.78
N GLY A 51 -1.57 1.12 -2.52
CA GLY A 51 -2.68 0.57 -1.76
C GLY A 51 -3.84 1.56 -1.56
N SER A 52 -3.55 2.85 -1.27
CA SER A 52 -4.61 3.88 -1.16
C SER A 52 -5.35 4.07 -2.49
N THR A 53 -4.62 4.18 -3.61
CA THR A 53 -5.23 4.30 -4.94
C THR A 53 -6.02 3.04 -5.30
N ALA A 54 -5.49 1.85 -4.98
CA ALA A 54 -6.18 0.58 -5.21
C ALA A 54 -7.48 0.48 -4.40
N ALA A 55 -7.46 0.89 -3.12
CA ALA A 55 -8.66 0.91 -2.28
C ALA A 55 -9.73 1.89 -2.80
N MET A 56 -9.32 3.10 -3.22
CA MET A 56 -10.22 4.08 -3.83
C MET A 56 -10.84 3.56 -5.13
N LEU A 57 -10.03 2.95 -6.01
CA LEU A 57 -10.51 2.32 -7.25
C LEU A 57 -11.53 1.21 -6.97
N ALA A 58 -11.20 0.32 -6.03
CA ALA A 58 -12.09 -0.78 -5.65
C ALA A 58 -13.41 -0.27 -5.07
N SER A 59 -13.37 0.71 -4.16
CA SER A 59 -14.56 1.33 -3.58
C SER A 59 -15.46 1.98 -4.63
N CYS A 60 -14.88 2.73 -5.58
CA CYS A 60 -15.64 3.39 -6.65
C CYS A 60 -16.25 2.37 -7.64
N LEU A 61 -15.52 1.32 -7.99
CA LEU A 61 -16.03 0.26 -8.88
C LEU A 61 -17.14 -0.54 -8.20
N GLN A 62 -17.01 -0.79 -6.89
CA GLN A 62 -18.07 -1.41 -6.10
C GLN A 62 -19.32 -0.51 -6.01
N ALA A 63 -19.15 0.80 -5.80
CA ALA A 63 -20.25 1.77 -5.83
C ALA A 63 -20.92 1.85 -7.21
N ALA A 64 -20.21 1.52 -8.30
CA ALA A 64 -20.76 1.40 -9.64
C ALA A 64 -21.52 0.07 -9.88
N GLY A 65 -21.57 -0.83 -8.88
CA GLY A 65 -22.31 -2.09 -8.93
C GLY A 65 -21.55 -3.30 -9.45
N TYR A 66 -20.22 -3.19 -9.62
CA TYR A 66 -19.37 -4.31 -10.01
C TYR A 66 -19.00 -5.18 -8.81
N ARG A 67 -18.79 -6.48 -9.05
CA ARG A 67 -18.13 -7.37 -8.10
C ARG A 67 -16.63 -7.19 -8.23
N VAL A 68 -16.02 -6.61 -7.20
CA VAL A 68 -14.64 -6.15 -7.26
C VAL A 68 -13.72 -7.00 -6.40
N GLY A 69 -12.69 -7.58 -7.01
CA GLY A 69 -11.55 -8.14 -6.30
C GLY A 69 -10.54 -7.03 -5.97
N LEU A 70 -9.98 -7.07 -4.76
CA LEU A 70 -8.88 -6.21 -4.35
C LEU A 70 -7.72 -7.08 -3.82
N PHE A 71 -6.55 -6.93 -4.44
CA PHE A 71 -5.31 -7.58 -4.03
C PHE A 71 -4.29 -6.54 -3.60
N THR A 72 -3.81 -6.62 -2.36
CA THR A 72 -2.90 -5.62 -1.78
C THR A 72 -1.77 -6.24 -0.96
N SER A 73 -0.69 -5.48 -0.74
CA SER A 73 0.46 -5.89 0.06
C SER A 73 1.22 -4.70 0.67
N PRO A 74 1.81 -4.87 1.88
CA PRO A 74 1.57 -5.95 2.83
C PRO A 74 0.20 -5.81 3.54
N PHE A 75 -0.16 -6.77 4.38
CA PHE A 75 -1.30 -6.66 5.30
C PHE A 75 -0.92 -5.87 6.57
N ILE A 76 -1.91 -5.42 7.34
CA ILE A 76 -1.72 -4.66 8.58
C ILE A 76 -1.99 -5.52 9.81
N ASN A 77 -3.20 -6.10 9.92
CA ASN A 77 -3.60 -6.88 11.09
C ASN A 77 -3.56 -8.38 10.83
N ARG A 78 -4.02 -8.80 9.66
CA ARG A 78 -4.10 -10.23 9.33
C ARG A 78 -3.90 -10.48 7.84
N PHE A 79 -3.37 -11.64 7.54
CA PHE A 79 -3.04 -12.07 6.17
C PHE A 79 -4.21 -11.90 5.18
N ASN A 80 -5.42 -12.19 5.61
CA ASN A 80 -6.64 -12.16 4.79
C ASN A 80 -6.93 -10.80 4.15
N GLU A 81 -6.40 -9.71 4.71
CA GLU A 81 -6.52 -8.35 4.15
C GLU A 81 -5.94 -8.24 2.73
N ARG A 82 -5.01 -9.13 2.36
CA ARG A 82 -4.38 -9.13 1.03
C ARG A 82 -5.35 -9.47 -0.09
N ILE A 83 -6.43 -10.21 0.22
CA ILE A 83 -7.37 -10.77 -0.76
C ILE A 83 -8.79 -10.43 -0.31
N GLN A 84 -9.43 -9.50 -0.99
CA GLN A 84 -10.76 -9.03 -0.65
C GLN A 84 -11.69 -9.10 -1.87
N VAL A 85 -12.97 -9.35 -1.64
CA VAL A 85 -14.04 -9.22 -2.64
C VAL A 85 -15.14 -8.35 -2.03
N ASP A 86 -15.53 -7.31 -2.74
CA ASP A 86 -16.56 -6.35 -2.31
C ASP A 86 -16.30 -5.79 -0.90
N GLY A 87 -15.02 -5.46 -0.60
CA GLY A 87 -14.58 -4.93 0.69
C GLY A 87 -14.52 -5.97 1.82
N GLN A 88 -14.84 -7.24 1.54
CA GLN A 88 -14.77 -8.32 2.53
C GLN A 88 -13.51 -9.14 2.33
N GLN A 89 -12.73 -9.32 3.40
CA GLN A 89 -11.56 -10.19 3.41
C GLN A 89 -11.95 -11.64 3.13
N ILE A 90 -11.06 -12.40 2.48
CA ILE A 90 -11.24 -13.83 2.29
C ILE A 90 -11.50 -14.52 3.64
N PRO A 91 -12.58 -15.31 3.80
CA PRO A 91 -12.82 -16.09 5.02
C PRO A 91 -11.71 -17.13 5.25
N ASP A 92 -11.44 -17.46 6.53
CA ASP A 92 -10.40 -18.42 6.90
C ASP A 92 -10.60 -19.79 6.26
N GLU A 93 -11.84 -20.27 6.24
CA GLU A 93 -12.17 -21.55 5.65
C GLU A 93 -11.96 -21.57 4.13
N GLU A 94 -12.25 -20.47 3.44
CA GLU A 94 -12.01 -20.37 2.00
C GLU A 94 -10.52 -20.27 1.70
N LEU A 95 -9.76 -19.54 2.51
CA LEU A 95 -8.30 -19.48 2.39
C LEU A 95 -7.67 -20.87 2.56
N VAL A 96 -8.08 -21.61 3.59
CA VAL A 96 -7.63 -22.97 3.84
C VAL A 96 -7.91 -23.87 2.63
N GLN A 97 -9.13 -23.87 2.10
CA GLN A 97 -9.49 -24.65 0.91
C GLN A 97 -8.63 -24.30 -0.31
N LEU A 98 -8.28 -23.03 -0.48
CA LEU A 98 -7.43 -22.60 -1.59
C LEU A 98 -5.97 -23.04 -1.37
N VAL A 99 -5.46 -22.99 -0.15
CA VAL A 99 -4.12 -23.51 0.18
C VAL A 99 -4.05 -25.01 -0.08
N GLU A 100 -5.05 -25.79 0.37
CA GLU A 100 -5.14 -27.23 0.09
C GLU A 100 -5.17 -27.56 -1.42
N ARG A 101 -5.68 -26.65 -2.24
CA ARG A 101 -5.67 -26.80 -3.70
C ARG A 101 -4.34 -26.38 -4.33
N VAL A 102 -3.69 -25.32 -3.81
CA VAL A 102 -2.43 -24.79 -4.35
C VAL A 102 -1.25 -25.65 -3.95
N GLN A 103 -1.22 -26.14 -2.73
CA GLN A 103 -0.11 -26.89 -2.15
C GLN A 103 0.36 -28.06 -3.03
N PRO A 104 -0.48 -29.01 -3.48
CA PRO A 104 -0.02 -30.13 -4.30
C PRO A 104 0.60 -29.68 -5.64
N ALA A 105 0.09 -28.60 -6.22
CA ALA A 105 0.61 -28.03 -7.46
C ALA A 105 1.97 -27.36 -7.26
N ALA A 106 2.13 -26.63 -6.16
CA ALA A 106 3.37 -25.97 -5.79
C ALA A 106 4.46 -26.96 -5.40
N ASP A 107 4.12 -27.97 -4.59
CA ASP A 107 5.05 -29.00 -4.10
C ASP A 107 5.57 -29.91 -5.24
N ALA A 108 4.79 -30.06 -6.32
CA ALA A 108 5.19 -30.82 -7.51
C ALA A 108 6.17 -30.07 -8.42
N MET A 109 6.39 -28.77 -8.18
CA MET A 109 7.29 -27.96 -9.00
C MET A 109 8.75 -28.18 -8.64
N THR A 110 9.60 -28.39 -9.65
CA THR A 110 11.07 -28.52 -9.45
C THR A 110 11.68 -27.18 -9.00
N ASP A 111 11.23 -26.06 -9.57
CA ASP A 111 11.60 -24.71 -9.10
C ASP A 111 10.47 -24.19 -8.21
N VAL A 112 10.68 -24.34 -6.90
CA VAL A 112 9.67 -24.05 -5.87
C VAL A 112 9.24 -22.57 -5.93
N PRO A 113 7.93 -22.28 -5.97
CA PRO A 113 7.43 -20.91 -5.98
C PRO A 113 7.75 -20.19 -4.66
N THR A 114 7.93 -18.88 -4.72
CA THR A 114 8.11 -18.04 -3.53
C THR A 114 6.79 -17.83 -2.80
N GLU A 115 6.87 -17.36 -1.55
CA GLU A 115 5.68 -16.96 -0.76
C GLU A 115 4.74 -16.05 -1.55
N PHE A 116 5.27 -14.96 -2.16
CA PHE A 116 4.43 -14.01 -2.88
C PHE A 116 3.84 -14.58 -4.18
N GLU A 117 4.50 -15.51 -4.84
CA GLU A 117 3.97 -16.25 -5.98
C GLU A 117 2.80 -17.17 -5.58
N ILE A 118 2.90 -17.83 -4.42
CA ILE A 118 1.78 -18.60 -3.82
C ILE A 118 0.61 -17.67 -3.49
N ILE A 119 0.87 -16.54 -2.80
CA ILE A 119 -0.15 -15.57 -2.44
C ILE A 119 -0.87 -15.04 -3.68
N THR A 120 -0.10 -14.74 -4.74
CA THR A 120 -0.66 -14.30 -6.03
C THR A 120 -1.60 -15.37 -6.61
N ALA A 121 -1.17 -16.64 -6.61
CA ALA A 121 -2.00 -17.74 -7.12
C ALA A 121 -3.30 -17.93 -6.30
N LEU A 122 -3.21 -17.82 -4.96
CA LEU A 122 -4.38 -17.84 -4.07
C LEU A 122 -5.38 -16.74 -4.41
N GLY A 123 -4.90 -15.49 -4.61
CA GLY A 123 -5.73 -14.36 -5.01
C GLY A 123 -6.43 -14.60 -6.35
N MET A 124 -5.69 -15.04 -7.39
CA MET A 124 -6.24 -15.33 -8.71
C MET A 124 -7.33 -16.42 -8.66
N LEU A 125 -7.10 -17.48 -7.88
CA LEU A 125 -8.10 -18.55 -7.68
C LEU A 125 -9.36 -18.02 -6.97
N TYR A 126 -9.17 -17.21 -5.93
CA TYR A 126 -10.29 -16.66 -5.15
C TYR A 126 -11.16 -15.74 -6.02
N PHE A 127 -10.56 -14.79 -6.72
CA PHE A 127 -11.28 -13.86 -7.58
C PHE A 127 -12.03 -14.57 -8.71
N ALA A 128 -11.40 -15.58 -9.34
CA ALA A 128 -12.07 -16.40 -10.35
C ALA A 128 -13.22 -17.23 -9.78
N ARG A 129 -13.06 -17.81 -8.58
CA ARG A 129 -14.13 -18.55 -7.87
C ARG A 129 -15.30 -17.64 -7.51
N LYS A 130 -15.02 -16.40 -7.09
CA LYS A 130 -16.03 -15.39 -6.75
C LYS A 130 -16.63 -14.70 -7.97
N GLN A 131 -16.14 -15.00 -9.19
CA GLN A 131 -16.62 -14.40 -10.45
C GLN A 131 -16.54 -12.87 -10.38
N CYS A 132 -15.39 -12.32 -9.97
CA CYS A 132 -15.18 -10.89 -9.95
C CYS A 132 -15.25 -10.33 -11.38
N ASP A 133 -15.99 -9.22 -11.55
CA ASP A 133 -16.08 -8.51 -12.83
C ASP A 133 -14.75 -7.82 -13.16
N ILE A 134 -14.10 -7.30 -12.13
CA ILE A 134 -12.80 -6.63 -12.23
C ILE A 134 -12.00 -6.83 -10.94
N VAL A 135 -10.68 -6.89 -11.07
CA VAL A 135 -9.73 -7.00 -9.96
C VAL A 135 -8.81 -5.81 -9.97
N VAL A 136 -8.74 -5.07 -8.86
CA VAL A 136 -7.70 -4.07 -8.63
C VAL A 136 -6.52 -4.79 -8.00
N LEU A 137 -5.41 -4.85 -8.74
CA LEU A 137 -4.26 -5.69 -8.45
C LEU A 137 -3.03 -4.83 -8.13
N GLU A 138 -2.64 -4.75 -6.87
CA GLU A 138 -1.45 -4.03 -6.44
C GLU A 138 -0.20 -4.87 -6.67
N VAL A 139 0.83 -4.27 -7.29
CA VAL A 139 2.17 -4.84 -7.43
C VAL A 139 2.87 -4.93 -6.08
N GLY A 140 3.50 -6.05 -5.78
CA GLY A 140 4.27 -6.23 -4.56
C GLY A 140 5.59 -5.45 -4.59
N LEU A 141 6.42 -5.70 -5.59
CA LEU A 141 7.73 -5.07 -5.76
C LEU A 141 8.08 -4.83 -7.23
N GLY A 142 8.51 -3.61 -7.54
CA GLY A 142 8.90 -3.24 -8.92
C GLY A 142 7.71 -3.22 -9.86
N GLY A 143 7.60 -4.17 -10.74
CA GLY A 143 6.55 -4.35 -11.74
C GLY A 143 6.90 -5.42 -12.77
N THR A 144 7.96 -5.24 -13.56
CA THR A 144 8.34 -6.13 -14.66
C THR A 144 8.40 -7.61 -14.27
N LEU A 145 9.01 -7.92 -13.13
CA LEU A 145 9.26 -9.28 -12.65
C LEU A 145 8.40 -9.64 -11.44
N ASP A 146 7.47 -8.77 -11.07
CA ASP A 146 6.52 -9.05 -9.99
C ASP A 146 5.54 -10.15 -10.39
N SER A 147 5.23 -11.07 -9.46
CA SER A 147 4.35 -12.20 -9.77
C SER A 147 2.94 -11.78 -10.21
N THR A 148 2.47 -10.58 -9.85
CA THR A 148 1.21 -10.04 -10.37
C THR A 148 1.26 -9.73 -11.87
N ASN A 149 2.46 -9.54 -12.44
CA ASN A 149 2.65 -9.17 -13.85
C ASN A 149 2.53 -10.34 -14.84
N VAL A 150 2.03 -11.48 -14.38
CA VAL A 150 1.63 -12.61 -15.26
C VAL A 150 0.38 -12.32 -16.08
N ILE A 151 -0.38 -11.30 -15.74
CA ILE A 151 -1.55 -10.84 -16.50
C ILE A 151 -1.12 -10.23 -17.82
N GLU A 152 -1.87 -10.51 -18.89
CA GLU A 152 -1.47 -10.12 -20.26
C GLU A 152 -2.13 -8.82 -20.72
N ASN A 153 -3.42 -8.64 -20.43
CA ASN A 153 -4.24 -7.56 -20.97
C ASN A 153 -5.03 -6.86 -19.85
N PRO A 154 -4.39 -6.02 -19.00
CA PRO A 154 -5.13 -5.23 -18.03
C PRO A 154 -6.03 -4.19 -18.71
N GLU A 155 -7.12 -3.83 -18.05
CA GLU A 155 -8.02 -2.77 -18.51
C GLU A 155 -7.34 -1.39 -18.43
N CYS A 156 -6.47 -1.21 -17.43
CA CYS A 156 -5.64 -0.04 -17.26
C CYS A 156 -4.41 -0.38 -16.40
N ALA A 157 -3.24 0.13 -16.77
CA ALA A 157 -2.06 0.16 -15.94
C ALA A 157 -1.99 1.51 -15.21
N VAL A 158 -1.71 1.50 -13.90
CA VAL A 158 -1.66 2.70 -13.08
C VAL A 158 -0.28 2.80 -12.43
N ILE A 159 0.40 3.91 -12.64
CA ILE A 159 1.69 4.22 -12.01
C ILE A 159 1.46 5.35 -10.99
N THR A 160 1.47 5.03 -9.71
CA THR A 160 1.34 6.01 -8.63
C THR A 160 2.66 6.75 -8.36
N ALA A 161 2.72 7.58 -7.32
CA ALA A 161 3.88 8.41 -7.02
C ALA A 161 5.19 7.61 -6.96
N LEU A 162 6.22 8.09 -7.66
CA LEU A 162 7.56 7.51 -7.72
C LEU A 162 8.54 8.24 -6.80
N GLY A 163 9.41 7.49 -6.20
CA GLY A 163 10.49 7.97 -5.33
C GLY A 163 11.51 6.85 -5.10
N MET A 164 12.63 7.20 -4.48
CA MET A 164 13.67 6.23 -4.15
C MET A 164 13.17 5.24 -3.09
N ASP A 165 13.17 3.98 -3.44
CA ASP A 165 12.93 2.83 -2.55
C ASP A 165 13.42 1.55 -3.23
N HIS A 166 13.72 0.52 -2.44
CA HIS A 166 14.18 -0.79 -2.94
C HIS A 166 15.35 -0.69 -3.93
N VAL A 167 16.31 0.20 -3.63
CA VAL A 167 17.44 0.51 -4.51
C VAL A 167 18.29 -0.71 -4.85
N ARG A 168 18.39 -1.68 -3.92
CA ARG A 168 19.13 -2.93 -4.13
C ARG A 168 18.50 -3.82 -5.18
N GLU A 169 17.17 -3.85 -5.24
CA GLU A 169 16.39 -4.71 -6.13
C GLU A 169 16.07 -4.02 -7.46
N LEU A 170 15.83 -2.71 -7.44
CA LEU A 170 15.30 -1.97 -8.59
C LEU A 170 16.33 -1.10 -9.32
N GLY A 171 17.48 -0.82 -8.67
CA GLY A 171 18.50 0.04 -9.23
C GLY A 171 18.66 1.37 -8.48
N PRO A 172 19.81 2.04 -8.68
CA PRO A 172 20.22 3.19 -7.89
C PRO A 172 19.60 4.53 -8.35
N THR A 173 18.86 4.56 -9.46
CA THR A 173 18.28 5.80 -10.01
C THR A 173 16.76 5.75 -10.08
N LEU A 174 16.13 6.94 -10.13
CA LEU A 174 14.69 7.04 -10.37
C LEU A 174 14.29 6.49 -11.74
N ALA A 175 15.17 6.59 -12.74
CA ALA A 175 14.95 5.99 -14.06
C ALA A 175 14.87 4.46 -13.99
N ASP A 176 15.76 3.81 -13.23
CA ASP A 176 15.75 2.35 -13.04
C ASP A 176 14.44 1.91 -12.34
N ILE A 177 14.06 2.63 -11.28
CA ILE A 177 12.82 2.38 -10.53
C ILE A 177 11.60 2.55 -11.44
N ALA A 178 11.58 3.62 -12.26
CA ALA A 178 10.52 3.87 -13.22
C ALA A 178 10.44 2.78 -14.29
N ALA A 179 11.59 2.33 -14.83
CA ALA A 179 11.66 1.26 -15.83
C ALA A 179 11.11 -0.06 -15.27
N ALA A 180 11.50 -0.42 -14.04
CA ALA A 180 10.98 -1.61 -13.37
C ALA A 180 9.45 -1.55 -13.21
N LYS A 181 8.90 -0.38 -12.85
CA LYS A 181 7.45 -0.22 -12.64
C LYS A 181 6.68 -0.12 -13.95
N ALA A 182 7.23 0.55 -14.96
CA ALA A 182 6.66 0.64 -16.30
C ALA A 182 6.53 -0.72 -17.00
N GLY A 183 7.18 -1.77 -16.51
CA GLY A 183 7.02 -3.14 -17.01
C GLY A 183 5.61 -3.73 -16.84
N ILE A 184 4.71 -3.08 -16.11
CA ILE A 184 3.29 -3.45 -16.08
C ILE A 184 2.50 -2.91 -17.27
N ILE A 185 3.08 -2.01 -18.06
CA ILE A 185 2.46 -1.47 -19.28
C ILE A 185 2.49 -2.54 -20.36
N LYS A 186 1.31 -2.88 -20.89
CA LYS A 186 1.14 -3.92 -21.92
C LYS A 186 0.76 -3.30 -23.26
N PRO A 187 0.99 -4.00 -24.38
CA PRO A 187 0.66 -3.49 -25.70
C PRO A 187 -0.79 -2.98 -25.81
N GLY A 188 -0.95 -1.72 -26.18
CA GLY A 188 -2.26 -1.07 -26.35
C GLY A 188 -3.07 -0.84 -25.07
N CYS A 189 -2.55 -1.22 -23.90
CA CYS A 189 -3.23 -1.00 -22.62
C CYS A 189 -3.14 0.46 -22.20
N PRO A 190 -4.26 1.15 -21.88
CA PRO A 190 -4.21 2.50 -21.33
C PRO A 190 -3.39 2.58 -20.05
N VAL A 191 -2.65 3.68 -19.90
CA VAL A 191 -1.81 3.96 -18.75
C VAL A 191 -2.25 5.26 -18.10
N VAL A 192 -2.39 5.26 -16.78
CA VAL A 192 -2.52 6.47 -15.98
C VAL A 192 -1.28 6.62 -15.11
N SER A 193 -0.61 7.76 -15.21
CA SER A 193 0.60 8.05 -14.43
C SER A 193 0.38 9.26 -13.53
N TYR A 194 0.85 9.13 -12.28
CA TYR A 194 0.89 10.22 -11.32
C TYR A 194 1.73 11.41 -11.85
N GLY A 195 2.87 11.13 -12.50
CA GLY A 195 3.77 12.16 -13.02
C GLY A 195 4.49 12.99 -11.96
N GLY A 196 5.13 14.08 -12.41
CA GLY A 196 5.76 15.08 -11.54
C GLY A 196 7.22 14.82 -11.20
N VAL A 197 7.85 13.77 -11.75
CA VAL A 197 9.27 13.46 -11.63
C VAL A 197 9.86 13.33 -13.05
N PRO A 198 10.46 14.40 -13.61
CA PRO A 198 10.82 14.45 -15.04
C PRO A 198 11.61 13.25 -15.56
N GLU A 199 12.60 12.77 -14.79
CA GLU A 199 13.42 11.62 -15.14
C GLU A 199 12.58 10.33 -15.24
N ALA A 200 11.72 10.09 -14.27
CA ALA A 200 10.82 8.92 -14.24
C ALA A 200 9.73 9.03 -15.31
N ASP A 201 9.17 10.23 -15.50
CA ASP A 201 8.11 10.50 -16.48
C ASP A 201 8.61 10.26 -17.91
N ALA A 202 9.86 10.61 -18.20
CA ALA A 202 10.48 10.34 -19.51
C ALA A 202 10.53 8.83 -19.81
N VAL A 203 10.90 8.01 -18.82
CA VAL A 203 10.91 6.54 -18.96
C VAL A 203 9.49 5.99 -19.18
N ILE A 204 8.51 6.45 -18.39
CA ILE A 204 7.12 5.99 -18.53
C ILE A 204 6.56 6.36 -19.92
N ARG A 205 6.81 7.59 -20.41
CA ARG A 205 6.41 8.02 -21.76
C ARG A 205 7.05 7.17 -22.85
N GLN A 206 8.34 6.87 -22.69
CA GLN A 206 9.07 6.03 -23.64
C GLN A 206 8.44 4.62 -23.70
N VAL A 207 8.28 3.95 -22.56
CA VAL A 207 7.70 2.60 -22.50
C VAL A 207 6.26 2.60 -23.03
N ALA A 208 5.45 3.60 -22.67
CA ALA A 208 4.09 3.71 -23.18
C ALA A 208 4.07 3.84 -24.73
N ALA A 209 4.98 4.64 -25.29
CA ALA A 209 5.11 4.78 -26.75
C ALA A 209 5.56 3.47 -27.42
N GLU A 210 6.56 2.78 -26.85
CA GLU A 210 7.03 1.47 -27.35
C GLU A 210 5.94 0.41 -27.33
N GLN A 211 5.04 0.47 -26.33
CA GLN A 211 3.89 -0.44 -26.22
C GLN A 211 2.65 0.03 -26.97
N ASN A 212 2.70 1.15 -27.70
CA ASN A 212 1.52 1.80 -28.29
C ASN A 212 0.38 1.96 -27.27
N ALA A 213 0.70 2.22 -26.01
CA ALA A 213 -0.21 2.35 -24.90
C ALA A 213 -0.62 3.82 -24.73
N PRO A 214 -1.93 4.16 -24.78
CA PRO A 214 -2.39 5.52 -24.52
C PRO A 214 -2.04 5.95 -23.10
N LEU A 215 -1.23 7.00 -22.96
CA LEU A 215 -0.80 7.52 -21.65
C LEU A 215 -1.62 8.76 -21.28
N THR A 216 -2.16 8.76 -20.07
CA THR A 216 -2.77 9.91 -19.41
C THR A 216 -1.97 10.25 -18.16
N GLU A 217 -1.29 11.38 -18.18
CA GLU A 217 -0.66 11.94 -16.98
C GLU A 217 -1.70 12.75 -16.20
N VAL A 218 -1.72 12.59 -14.86
CA VAL A 218 -2.69 13.31 -14.01
C VAL A 218 -2.35 14.79 -13.96
N ASP A 219 -3.29 15.63 -14.34
CA ASP A 219 -3.14 17.09 -14.29
C ASP A 219 -3.51 17.61 -12.89
N PHE A 220 -2.54 17.70 -12.01
CA PHE A 220 -2.73 18.23 -10.65
C PHE A 220 -3.01 19.73 -10.58
N HIS A 221 -2.89 20.49 -11.68
CA HIS A 221 -3.35 21.88 -11.70
C HIS A 221 -4.88 22.01 -11.58
N LYS A 222 -5.60 20.93 -11.86
CA LYS A 222 -7.04 20.82 -11.70
C LYS A 222 -7.46 20.35 -10.29
N LEU A 223 -6.50 20.05 -9.41
CA LEU A 223 -6.77 19.65 -8.04
C LEU A 223 -6.73 20.89 -7.14
N GLN A 224 -7.86 21.20 -6.52
CA GLN A 224 -7.97 22.21 -5.49
C GLN A 224 -8.33 21.55 -4.17
N ILE A 225 -7.53 21.79 -3.14
CA ILE A 225 -7.80 21.29 -1.78
C ILE A 225 -8.44 22.44 -1.01
N ASP A 226 -9.71 22.28 -0.65
CA ASP A 226 -10.49 23.35 0.01
C ASP A 226 -10.29 23.35 1.52
N GLY A 227 -9.67 22.30 2.06
CA GLY A 227 -9.39 22.15 3.48
C GLY A 227 -9.69 20.75 3.99
N GLY A 228 -9.93 20.65 5.27
CA GLY A 228 -10.29 19.39 5.95
C GLY A 228 -9.97 19.46 7.44
N ASP A 229 -10.55 18.55 8.16
CA ASP A 229 -10.36 18.34 9.59
C ASP A 229 -9.67 17.00 9.87
N LEU A 230 -9.93 16.42 11.03
CA LEU A 230 -9.42 15.10 11.42
C LEU A 230 -10.31 13.94 10.97
N ASP A 231 -11.41 14.21 10.27
CA ASP A 231 -12.34 13.19 9.76
C ASP A 231 -12.26 13.05 8.23
N ALA A 232 -12.08 14.18 7.50
CA ALA A 232 -12.03 14.17 6.05
C ALA A 232 -11.20 15.31 5.47
N VAL A 233 -10.78 15.14 4.21
CA VAL A 233 -10.25 16.19 3.33
C VAL A 233 -11.28 16.49 2.29
N THR A 234 -11.59 17.78 2.10
CA THR A 234 -12.47 18.26 1.01
C THR A 234 -11.63 18.77 -0.15
N PHE A 235 -11.96 18.36 -1.36
CA PHE A 235 -11.24 18.80 -2.55
C PHE A 235 -12.13 18.79 -3.80
N ASP A 236 -11.73 19.59 -4.79
CA ASP A 236 -12.25 19.58 -6.15
C ASP A 236 -11.22 18.95 -7.09
N PHE A 237 -11.67 18.21 -8.09
CA PHE A 237 -10.80 17.72 -9.14
C PHE A 237 -11.54 17.56 -10.48
N ASP A 238 -11.14 18.34 -11.49
CA ASP A 238 -11.53 18.21 -12.90
C ASP A 238 -13.06 18.10 -13.10
N GLY A 239 -13.82 18.99 -12.43
CA GLY A 239 -15.29 19.04 -12.51
C GLY A 239 -16.04 18.11 -11.56
N LEU A 240 -15.33 17.41 -10.67
CA LEU A 240 -15.89 16.71 -9.53
C LEU A 240 -15.62 17.57 -8.28
N ASP A 241 -16.61 18.36 -7.87
CA ASP A 241 -16.44 19.39 -6.84
C ASP A 241 -16.93 18.91 -5.47
N GLY A 242 -16.29 19.38 -4.38
CA GLY A 242 -16.71 19.17 -3.00
C GLY A 242 -16.67 17.68 -2.58
N VAL A 243 -15.66 16.94 -2.98
CA VAL A 243 -15.49 15.53 -2.56
C VAL A 243 -14.97 15.47 -1.12
N HIS A 244 -15.68 14.76 -0.25
CA HIS A 244 -15.27 14.49 1.13
C HIS A 244 -14.57 13.15 1.21
N LEU A 245 -13.23 13.16 1.32
CA LEU A 245 -12.41 11.96 1.38
C LEU A 245 -12.04 11.63 2.84
N PRO A 246 -12.48 10.51 3.42
CA PRO A 246 -12.20 10.16 4.82
C PRO A 246 -10.77 9.64 5.07
N LEU A 247 -9.85 9.86 4.15
CA LEU A 247 -8.43 9.58 4.27
C LEU A 247 -7.70 10.92 4.43
N ILE A 248 -7.35 11.26 5.66
CA ILE A 248 -6.98 12.63 6.08
C ILE A 248 -5.54 13.06 5.77
N GLY A 249 -4.68 12.17 5.26
CA GLY A 249 -3.32 12.54 4.82
C GLY A 249 -3.35 13.55 3.67
N SER A 250 -2.53 14.60 3.73
CA SER A 250 -2.48 15.68 2.71
C SER A 250 -2.13 15.17 1.30
N TYR A 251 -1.58 13.98 1.19
CA TYR A 251 -1.26 13.31 -0.09
C TYR A 251 -2.45 12.53 -0.69
N GLN A 252 -3.49 12.27 0.08
CA GLN A 252 -4.61 11.42 -0.35
C GLN A 252 -5.48 12.04 -1.46
N PRO A 253 -5.71 13.38 -1.52
CA PRO A 253 -6.38 13.98 -2.67
C PRO A 253 -5.65 13.75 -4.00
N ARG A 254 -4.30 13.69 -3.98
CA ARG A 254 -3.54 13.35 -5.19
C ARG A 254 -3.70 11.89 -5.58
N ASN A 255 -3.74 10.96 -4.62
CA ASN A 255 -4.07 9.55 -4.89
C ASN A 255 -5.51 9.41 -5.43
N ALA A 256 -6.45 10.20 -4.89
CA ALA A 256 -7.82 10.24 -5.39
C ALA A 256 -7.89 10.78 -6.84
N ALA A 257 -7.12 11.80 -7.18
CA ALA A 257 -7.02 12.32 -8.55
C ALA A 257 -6.53 11.23 -9.53
N VAL A 258 -5.56 10.39 -9.13
CA VAL A 258 -5.12 9.23 -9.92
C VAL A 258 -6.26 8.22 -10.09
N ALA A 259 -6.98 7.92 -9.01
CA ALA A 259 -8.13 7.00 -9.07
C ALA A 259 -9.25 7.54 -9.97
N ILE A 260 -9.64 8.81 -9.83
CA ILE A 260 -10.66 9.47 -10.66
C ILE A 260 -10.25 9.41 -12.14
N THR A 261 -9.01 9.78 -12.46
CA THR A 261 -8.48 9.73 -13.83
C THR A 261 -8.55 8.31 -14.39
N THR A 262 -8.15 7.31 -13.59
CA THR A 262 -8.22 5.89 -13.99
C THR A 262 -9.65 5.44 -14.27
N LEU A 263 -10.61 5.80 -13.41
CA LEU A 263 -12.03 5.46 -13.59
C LEU A 263 -12.63 6.12 -14.84
N ARG A 264 -12.20 7.34 -15.17
CA ARG A 264 -12.60 8.00 -16.42
C ARG A 264 -12.01 7.34 -17.66
N VAL A 265 -10.77 6.84 -17.59
CA VAL A 265 -10.16 6.02 -18.63
C VAL A 265 -10.93 4.71 -18.79
N LEU A 266 -11.30 4.02 -17.72
CA LEU A 266 -12.14 2.83 -17.78
C LEU A 266 -13.51 3.12 -18.40
N ARG A 267 -14.14 4.24 -18.05
CA ARG A 267 -15.41 4.67 -18.64
C ARG A 267 -15.28 4.89 -20.16
N ALA A 268 -14.19 5.49 -20.61
CA ALA A 268 -13.92 5.64 -22.05
C ALA A 268 -13.73 4.29 -22.76
N LYS A 269 -13.34 3.23 -22.05
CA LYS A 269 -13.29 1.84 -22.56
C LYS A 269 -14.64 1.12 -22.49
N GLY A 270 -15.70 1.75 -22.01
CA GLY A 270 -17.04 1.18 -21.95
C GLY A 270 -17.47 0.62 -20.57
N TRP A 271 -16.66 0.79 -19.52
CA TRP A 271 -17.09 0.48 -18.17
C TRP A 271 -18.13 1.50 -17.69
N ASN A 272 -19.24 1.04 -17.13
CA ASN A 272 -20.29 1.92 -16.61
C ASN A 272 -19.90 2.43 -15.22
N VAL A 273 -19.14 3.51 -15.16
CA VAL A 273 -18.71 4.14 -13.89
C VAL A 273 -19.19 5.59 -13.89
N PRO A 274 -20.41 5.88 -13.43
CA PRO A 274 -20.93 7.25 -13.36
C PRO A 274 -20.19 8.08 -12.31
N GLU A 275 -20.19 9.42 -12.46
CA GLU A 275 -19.54 10.34 -11.51
C GLU A 275 -20.11 10.19 -10.08
N SER A 276 -21.40 9.85 -9.95
CA SER A 276 -22.02 9.56 -8.65
C SER A 276 -21.38 8.36 -7.95
N ALA A 277 -21.03 7.31 -8.69
CA ALA A 277 -20.34 6.14 -8.12
C ALA A 277 -18.89 6.48 -7.72
N ILE A 278 -18.21 7.32 -8.51
CA ILE A 278 -16.88 7.84 -8.16
C ILE A 278 -16.96 8.61 -6.83
N ARG A 279 -17.89 9.54 -6.72
CA ARG A 279 -18.11 10.31 -5.48
C ARG A 279 -18.39 9.38 -4.30
N THR A 280 -19.42 8.54 -4.40
CA THR A 280 -19.80 7.63 -3.32
C THR A 280 -18.64 6.76 -2.88
N GLY A 281 -17.88 6.18 -3.84
CA GLY A 281 -16.75 5.34 -3.51
C GLY A 281 -15.62 6.07 -2.81
N LEU A 282 -15.32 7.32 -3.21
CA LEU A 282 -14.31 8.14 -2.52
C LEU A 282 -14.75 8.57 -1.13
N GLU A 283 -16.04 8.90 -0.94
CA GLU A 283 -16.59 9.36 0.34
C GLU A 283 -16.78 8.22 1.35
N THR A 284 -16.76 6.96 0.91
CA THR A 284 -16.95 5.78 1.77
C THR A 284 -15.72 4.89 1.90
N VAL A 285 -14.63 5.21 1.18
CA VAL A 285 -13.42 4.39 1.21
C VAL A 285 -12.81 4.31 2.60
N GLN A 286 -12.39 3.10 2.98
CA GLN A 286 -11.64 2.84 4.21
C GLN A 286 -10.28 2.22 3.85
N TRP A 287 -9.20 2.78 4.42
CA TRP A 287 -7.88 2.26 4.19
C TRP A 287 -7.00 2.44 5.44
N PRO A 288 -7.01 1.48 6.37
CA PRO A 288 -6.26 1.55 7.63
C PRO A 288 -4.74 1.73 7.43
N GLY A 289 -4.06 2.29 8.45
CA GLY A 289 -2.61 2.40 8.50
C GLY A 289 -2.00 3.40 7.51
N ARG A 290 -2.78 4.33 6.98
CA ARG A 290 -2.31 5.41 6.11
C ARG A 290 -2.78 6.76 6.63
N PHE A 291 -2.00 7.37 7.50
CA PHE A 291 -2.31 8.57 8.25
C PHE A 291 -3.67 8.44 8.97
N GLU A 292 -3.81 7.33 9.66
CA GLU A 292 -5.04 6.93 10.33
C GLU A 292 -5.12 7.53 11.72
N LEU A 293 -6.25 8.14 12.05
CA LEU A 293 -6.53 8.67 13.38
C LEU A 293 -7.25 7.61 14.22
N LEU A 294 -6.56 7.05 15.21
CA LEU A 294 -7.12 6.07 16.14
C LEU A 294 -7.89 6.73 17.30
N ARG A 295 -7.59 7.99 17.61
CA ARG A 295 -8.26 8.80 18.63
C ARG A 295 -8.08 10.28 18.30
N HIS A 296 -9.16 11.07 18.50
CA HIS A 296 -9.17 12.50 18.22
C HIS A 296 -8.47 13.34 19.32
N ALA A 297 -8.72 13.05 20.60
CA ALA A 297 -8.21 13.87 21.70
C ALA A 297 -7.88 13.01 22.94
N PRO A 298 -6.63 13.02 23.45
CA PRO A 298 -5.43 13.47 22.72
C PRO A 298 -5.24 12.65 21.44
N ALA A 299 -4.78 13.28 20.35
CA ALA A 299 -4.68 12.62 19.07
C ALA A 299 -3.68 11.45 19.10
N PHE A 300 -4.09 10.30 18.53
CA PHE A 300 -3.19 9.17 18.28
C PHE A 300 -3.30 8.77 16.82
N LEU A 301 -2.20 8.96 16.10
CA LEU A 301 -2.10 8.68 14.66
C LEU A 301 -1.28 7.42 14.42
N LEU A 302 -1.63 6.71 13.34
CA LEU A 302 -0.90 5.56 12.84
C LEU A 302 -0.62 5.74 11.36
N ASP A 303 0.66 5.68 10.95
CA ASP A 303 1.04 5.81 9.55
C ASP A 303 2.12 4.78 9.14
N GLY A 304 1.96 4.23 7.96
CA GLY A 304 2.86 3.22 7.41
C GLY A 304 4.05 3.75 6.63
N SER A 305 4.39 5.03 6.74
CA SER A 305 5.56 5.62 6.08
C SER A 305 6.85 4.97 6.54
N HIS A 306 7.66 4.52 5.59
CA HIS A 306 8.86 3.71 5.85
C HIS A 306 10.03 4.05 4.90
N ASN A 307 9.91 5.09 4.12
CA ASN A 307 10.96 5.65 3.27
C ASN A 307 10.90 7.19 3.31
N ALA A 308 11.96 7.83 2.91
CA ALA A 308 12.08 9.30 2.96
C ALA A 308 10.98 10.02 2.16
N HIS A 309 10.59 9.49 1.00
CA HIS A 309 9.53 10.06 0.18
C HIS A 309 8.18 10.00 0.88
N GLY A 310 7.81 8.87 1.48
CA GLY A 310 6.60 8.71 2.30
C GLY A 310 6.64 9.58 3.55
N MET A 311 7.80 9.63 4.23
CA MET A 311 7.99 10.40 5.43
C MET A 311 7.79 11.91 5.19
N ARG A 312 8.25 12.46 4.06
CA ARG A 312 7.96 13.86 3.68
C ARG A 312 6.46 14.12 3.58
N ALA A 313 5.71 13.20 2.98
CA ALA A 313 4.26 13.34 2.84
C ALA A 313 3.55 13.26 4.20
N THR A 314 3.99 12.36 5.09
CA THR A 314 3.47 12.27 6.47
C THR A 314 3.79 13.52 7.28
N VAL A 315 5.03 14.00 7.25
CA VAL A 315 5.45 15.23 7.93
C VAL A 315 4.64 16.45 7.44
N GLN A 316 4.38 16.54 6.14
CA GLN A 316 3.51 17.59 5.61
C GLN A 316 2.09 17.46 6.16
N SER A 317 1.53 16.26 6.19
CA SER A 317 0.20 16.00 6.76
C SER A 317 0.12 16.37 8.25
N LEU A 318 1.19 16.05 9.04
CA LEU A 318 1.25 16.44 10.45
C LEU A 318 1.25 17.97 10.62
N LYS A 319 2.01 18.69 9.79
CA LYS A 319 2.06 20.17 9.82
C LYS A 319 0.71 20.79 9.43
N ASP A 320 0.04 20.22 8.43
CA ASP A 320 -1.24 20.74 7.92
C ASP A 320 -2.38 20.49 8.92
N ARG A 321 -2.40 19.33 9.60
CA ARG A 321 -3.48 18.94 10.51
C ARG A 321 -3.25 19.36 11.96
N PHE A 322 -2.01 19.55 12.37
CA PHE A 322 -1.61 19.89 13.73
C PHE A 322 -0.60 21.03 13.73
N PRO A 323 -0.99 22.25 13.28
CA PRO A 323 -0.07 23.37 13.14
C PRO A 323 0.52 23.77 14.49
N GLY A 324 1.85 23.78 14.57
CA GLY A 324 2.59 24.18 15.77
C GLY A 324 2.76 23.10 16.85
N GLU A 325 2.12 21.94 16.68
CA GLU A 325 2.22 20.84 17.65
C GLU A 325 3.54 20.10 17.57
N LYS A 326 3.96 19.56 18.71
CA LYS A 326 5.10 18.65 18.87
C LYS A 326 4.59 17.25 19.24
N PHE A 327 5.12 16.24 18.57
CA PHE A 327 4.68 14.87 18.70
C PHE A 327 5.58 14.03 19.58
N VAL A 328 4.98 13.11 20.33
CA VAL A 328 5.69 11.91 20.73
C VAL A 328 5.60 10.92 19.57
N PHE A 329 6.74 10.55 19.01
CA PHE A 329 6.81 9.58 17.94
C PHE A 329 7.08 8.18 18.50
N LEU A 330 6.17 7.23 18.24
CA LEU A 330 6.41 5.81 18.45
C LEU A 330 6.96 5.22 17.12
N VAL A 331 8.22 4.81 17.12
CA VAL A 331 8.89 4.45 15.86
C VAL A 331 9.44 3.03 15.85
N SER A 332 9.27 2.36 14.71
CA SER A 332 9.96 1.13 14.34
C SER A 332 10.46 1.27 12.91
N ILE A 333 11.75 1.09 12.67
CA ILE A 333 12.36 1.29 11.35
C ILE A 333 13.11 0.01 10.96
N MET A 334 13.04 -0.36 9.68
CA MET A 334 13.79 -1.50 9.15
C MET A 334 15.28 -1.13 8.99
N ALA A 335 16.17 -2.06 9.30
CA ALA A 335 17.62 -1.86 9.27
C ALA A 335 18.19 -1.52 7.87
N ASP A 336 17.44 -1.82 6.81
CA ASP A 336 17.80 -1.55 5.42
C ASP A 336 17.34 -0.17 4.91
N LYS A 337 16.72 0.66 5.77
CA LYS A 337 16.20 1.99 5.40
C LYS A 337 17.16 3.11 5.79
N ASP A 338 17.02 4.25 5.11
CA ASP A 338 17.78 5.47 5.41
C ASP A 338 17.19 6.15 6.67
N VAL A 339 17.71 5.73 7.83
CA VAL A 339 17.24 6.22 9.14
C VAL A 339 17.56 7.70 9.32
N ASP A 340 18.73 8.15 8.85
CA ASP A 340 19.18 9.55 9.02
C ASP A 340 18.27 10.51 8.28
N GLU A 341 17.90 10.20 7.02
CA GLU A 341 16.99 11.04 6.26
C GLU A 341 15.59 11.06 6.88
N MET A 342 15.10 9.92 7.38
CA MET A 342 13.83 9.87 8.09
C MET A 342 13.83 10.69 9.38
N LEU A 343 14.92 10.62 10.17
CA LEU A 343 15.08 11.40 11.39
C LEU A 343 15.19 12.90 11.10
N HIS A 344 15.94 13.28 10.05
CA HIS A 344 16.03 14.67 9.61
C HIS A 344 14.65 15.30 9.39
N LEU A 345 13.72 14.54 8.83
CA LEU A 345 12.35 14.98 8.57
C LEU A 345 11.50 15.07 9.84
N LEU A 346 11.63 14.10 10.77
CA LEU A 346 10.80 14.00 11.98
C LEU A 346 11.29 14.89 13.13
N ALA A 347 12.61 15.05 13.29
CA ALA A 347 13.21 15.77 14.41
C ALA A 347 12.64 17.18 14.64
N PRO A 348 12.35 17.99 13.59
CA PRO A 348 11.74 19.32 13.79
C PRO A 348 10.35 19.28 14.42
N LEU A 349 9.63 18.17 14.37
CA LEU A 349 8.29 17.99 14.95
C LEU A 349 8.32 17.20 16.25
N ALA A 350 9.46 16.63 16.62
CA ALA A 350 9.55 15.74 17.77
C ALA A 350 9.52 16.50 19.09
N LYS A 351 8.73 16.00 20.03
CA LYS A 351 8.85 16.23 21.48
C LYS A 351 9.78 15.18 22.06
N GLN A 352 9.56 13.91 21.70
CA GLN A 352 10.32 12.75 22.12
C GLN A 352 10.05 11.57 21.19
N PHE A 353 10.99 10.61 21.17
CA PHE A 353 10.82 9.34 20.49
C PHE A 353 10.72 8.19 21.51
N VAL A 354 9.83 7.24 21.22
CA VAL A 354 9.76 5.91 21.83
C VAL A 354 10.04 4.90 20.74
N THR A 355 11.06 4.07 20.89
CA THR A 355 11.44 3.08 19.88
C THR A 355 10.98 1.69 20.26
N VAL A 356 10.53 0.94 19.28
CA VAL A 356 10.15 -0.47 19.40
C VAL A 356 10.68 -1.26 18.21
N ALA A 357 10.80 -2.57 18.33
CA ALA A 357 11.12 -3.46 17.21
C ALA A 357 9.84 -4.16 16.71
N ALA A 358 9.54 -4.05 15.42
CA ALA A 358 8.49 -4.83 14.78
C ALA A 358 8.86 -6.33 14.79
N HIS A 359 7.86 -7.21 14.78
CA HIS A 359 8.04 -8.67 14.79
C HIS A 359 8.54 -9.21 13.44
N THR A 360 9.71 -8.75 13.01
CA THR A 360 10.39 -9.19 11.80
C THR A 360 11.90 -9.13 11.98
N PRO A 361 12.67 -10.09 11.44
CA PRO A 361 14.13 -10.08 11.51
C PRO A 361 14.78 -8.88 10.82
N ARG A 362 14.04 -8.13 10.01
CA ARG A 362 14.52 -6.92 9.33
C ARG A 362 14.42 -5.67 10.22
N ALA A 363 13.69 -5.73 11.34
CA ALA A 363 13.52 -4.57 12.22
C ALA A 363 14.86 -4.22 12.90
N MET A 364 15.18 -2.93 12.97
CA MET A 364 16.27 -2.46 13.81
C MET A 364 15.91 -2.70 15.27
N PRO A 365 16.83 -3.23 16.11
CA PRO A 365 16.58 -3.38 17.55
C PRO A 365 16.22 -2.03 18.19
N ALA A 366 15.22 -2.03 19.09
CA ALA A 366 14.70 -0.81 19.69
C ALA A 366 15.78 0.06 20.34
N GLU A 367 16.71 -0.55 21.12
CA GLU A 367 17.80 0.21 21.76
C GLU A 367 18.76 0.80 20.73
N THR A 368 19.13 0.03 19.71
CA THR A 368 20.00 0.54 18.63
C THR A 368 19.38 1.76 17.93
N LEU A 369 18.07 1.70 17.67
CA LEU A 369 17.35 2.84 17.06
C LEU A 369 17.30 4.04 18.03
N ALA A 370 17.07 3.80 19.34
CA ALA A 370 17.07 4.86 20.35
C ALA A 370 18.45 5.52 20.48
N GLU A 371 19.52 4.73 20.48
CA GLU A 371 20.91 5.26 20.47
C GLU A 371 21.18 6.13 19.24
N HIS A 372 20.76 5.66 18.06
CA HIS A 372 20.89 6.41 16.81
C HIS A 372 20.13 7.74 16.87
N ILE A 373 18.91 7.75 17.39
CA ILE A 373 18.10 8.96 17.54
C ILE A 373 18.75 9.93 18.56
N ARG A 374 19.26 9.42 19.68
CA ARG A 374 20.00 10.24 20.67
C ARG A 374 21.27 10.86 20.09
N ALA A 375 22.02 10.09 19.29
CA ALA A 375 23.19 10.59 18.57
C ALA A 375 22.83 11.69 17.56
N TYR A 376 21.62 11.63 17.00
CA TYR A 376 21.06 12.68 16.13
C TYR A 376 20.64 13.95 16.90
N GLY A 377 20.70 13.94 18.23
CA GLY A 377 20.36 15.08 19.10
C GLY A 377 18.90 15.13 19.56
N CYS A 378 18.14 14.07 19.39
CA CYS A 378 16.74 14.00 19.82
C CYS A 378 16.60 13.13 21.08
N PRO A 379 15.70 13.46 22.05
CA PRO A 379 15.41 12.60 23.18
C PRO A 379 14.71 11.33 22.70
N ALA A 380 15.23 10.16 23.12
CA ALA A 380 14.68 8.87 22.76
C ALA A 380 14.86 7.84 23.87
N GLU A 381 13.89 6.95 24.00
CA GLU A 381 13.93 5.79 24.90
C GLU A 381 13.40 4.54 24.18
N ALA A 382 14.01 3.39 24.49
CA ALA A 382 13.57 2.11 23.94
C ALA A 382 12.53 1.45 24.87
N ALA A 383 11.50 0.87 24.29
CA ALA A 383 10.53 0.05 24.98
C ALA A 383 10.75 -1.43 24.70
N GLY A 384 10.50 -2.28 25.71
CA GLY A 384 10.74 -3.73 25.63
C GLY A 384 9.74 -4.50 24.77
N SER A 385 8.58 -3.89 24.46
CA SER A 385 7.56 -4.45 23.57
C SER A 385 6.77 -3.33 22.90
N ILE A 386 5.98 -3.68 21.88
CA ILE A 386 5.11 -2.71 21.20
C ILE A 386 4.02 -2.20 22.14
N GLU A 387 3.45 -3.07 22.99
CA GLU A 387 2.44 -2.70 24.01
C GLU A 387 3.00 -1.70 25.01
N ALA A 388 4.21 -1.96 25.54
CA ALA A 388 4.90 -1.05 26.43
C ALA A 388 5.22 0.29 25.76
N GLY A 389 5.61 0.23 24.47
CA GLY A 389 5.87 1.40 23.65
C GLY A 389 4.64 2.28 23.44
N VAL A 390 3.48 1.68 23.16
CA VAL A 390 2.21 2.40 23.01
C VAL A 390 1.83 3.06 24.35
N ALA A 391 1.89 2.32 25.46
CA ALA A 391 1.60 2.86 26.80
C ALA A 391 2.50 4.06 27.13
N ARG A 392 3.79 3.90 26.88
CA ARG A 392 4.78 4.94 27.18
C ARG A 392 4.64 6.16 26.29
N ALA A 393 4.36 5.96 25.00
CA ALA A 393 4.13 7.06 24.06
C ALA A 393 2.87 7.86 24.47
N MET A 394 1.80 7.20 24.91
CA MET A 394 0.59 7.86 25.40
C MET A 394 0.85 8.63 26.70
N GLU A 395 1.61 8.07 27.64
CA GLU A 395 2.01 8.74 28.88
C GLU A 395 2.82 10.01 28.61
N LEU A 396 3.86 9.92 27.77
CA LEU A 396 4.70 11.04 27.38
C LEU A 396 3.96 12.10 26.55
N GLY A 397 3.00 11.65 25.74
CA GLY A 397 2.10 12.53 24.99
C GLY A 397 1.29 13.40 25.92
N GLY A 398 0.70 12.81 26.95
CA GLY A 398 -0.20 13.50 27.88
C GLY A 398 -1.41 14.05 27.13
N THR A 399 -1.54 15.37 27.05
CA THR A 399 -2.58 16.07 26.25
C THR A 399 -2.16 16.34 24.80
N GLY A 400 -0.89 16.14 24.45
CA GLY A 400 -0.37 16.35 23.10
C GLY A 400 -0.52 15.12 22.20
N PRO A 401 -0.26 15.29 20.89
CA PRO A 401 -0.44 14.21 19.92
C PRO A 401 0.68 13.18 19.95
N VAL A 402 0.30 11.94 19.66
CA VAL A 402 1.19 10.79 19.42
C VAL A 402 1.08 10.35 17.97
N CYS A 403 2.20 10.02 17.33
CA CYS A 403 2.19 9.43 15.99
C CYS A 403 3.08 8.19 15.95
N ALA A 404 2.47 7.04 15.66
CA ALA A 404 3.15 5.77 15.44
C ALA A 404 3.47 5.62 13.95
N LEU A 405 4.75 5.42 13.59
CA LEU A 405 5.19 5.35 12.20
C LEU A 405 6.56 4.67 12.01
N GLY A 406 6.99 4.50 10.76
CA GLY A 406 8.30 3.97 10.37
C GLY A 406 8.25 2.61 9.67
N THR A 407 7.16 1.87 9.83
CA THR A 407 6.89 0.63 9.07
C THR A 407 5.42 0.25 9.13
N LEU A 408 4.94 -0.52 8.15
CA LEU A 408 3.62 -1.16 8.25
C LEU A 408 3.63 -2.42 9.11
N TYR A 409 4.78 -3.08 9.26
CA TYR A 409 4.88 -4.37 9.95
C TYR A 409 4.54 -4.35 11.44
N PHE A 410 4.50 -3.19 12.08
CA PHE A 410 4.08 -3.07 13.48
C PHE A 410 2.68 -2.44 13.63
N SER A 411 2.06 -1.99 12.54
CA SER A 411 0.81 -1.23 12.59
C SER A 411 -0.35 -2.01 13.22
N GLY A 412 -0.44 -3.30 12.94
CA GLY A 412 -1.43 -4.19 13.55
C GLY A 412 -1.26 -4.30 15.07
N ASP A 413 -0.03 -4.53 15.51
CA ASP A 413 0.30 -4.65 16.95
C ASP A 413 0.03 -3.34 17.69
N VAL A 414 0.38 -2.20 17.10
CA VAL A 414 0.07 -0.87 17.64
C VAL A 414 -1.44 -0.67 17.79
N ARG A 415 -2.24 -1.04 16.78
CA ARG A 415 -3.71 -0.94 16.85
C ARG A 415 -4.29 -1.81 17.97
N GLN A 416 -3.81 -3.05 18.10
CA GLN A 416 -4.25 -3.97 19.16
C GLN A 416 -3.86 -3.44 20.55
N ALA A 417 -2.61 -3.02 20.71
CA ALA A 417 -2.12 -2.45 21.97
C ALA A 417 -2.88 -1.18 22.36
N PHE A 418 -3.11 -0.27 21.41
CA PHE A 418 -3.90 0.93 21.61
C PHE A 418 -5.34 0.62 22.03
N ALA A 419 -6.00 -0.31 21.33
CA ALA A 419 -7.37 -0.71 21.64
C ALA A 419 -7.49 -1.38 23.03
N ALA A 420 -6.48 -2.15 23.45
CA ALA A 420 -6.45 -2.77 24.78
C ALA A 420 -6.34 -1.71 25.89
N GLN A 421 -5.58 -0.64 25.69
CA GLN A 421 -5.37 0.43 26.69
C GLN A 421 -6.52 1.45 26.73
N THR A 422 -7.36 1.52 25.73
CA THR A 422 -8.48 2.47 25.67
C THR A 422 -9.83 1.86 26.03
N LYS A 423 -9.91 0.54 26.22
CA LYS A 423 -11.11 -0.19 26.68
C LYS A 423 -11.22 -0.31 28.21
N GLY A 424 -10.24 0.16 28.96
CA GLY A 424 -10.25 0.25 30.44
C GLY A 424 -10.58 1.66 30.86
#